data_77227680415c5e3f26add0b736caf2ae
#
_entry.id   77227680415c5e3f26add0b736caf2ae
#
_cell.length_a   1.000
_cell.length_b   1.000
_cell.length_c   1.000
_cell.angle_alpha   90.00
_cell.angle_beta   90.00
_cell.angle_gamma   90.00
#
_symmetry.space_group_name_H-M   'P 1'
#
loop_
_entity.id
_entity.type
_entity.pdbx_description
1 polymer ?
#
loop_
_entity_poly.entity_id
_entity_poly.type
_entity_poly.pdbx_seq_one_letter_code
_entity_poly.pdbx_strand_id
1 'polypeptide(L)'
;MFNPLTPHLTMQEIKSTPHDAIVDFFLDFRAYITEVFDSDPDDATLDWNSVGACIHYFGEDRTIQFRLWERSEGHLGIPDMTLIIIRISFRGTQDVIHAEMKAFIHWLKQTSKSHGFCHFADEDSQPLATNQVPGCRIACIRL
;
A
#
# COMPACT_ATOMS: atom_id res chain seq x y z
N MET A 1 25.87 10.60 -12.73
CA MET A 1 25.76 10.51 -12.48
C MET A 1 25.45 10.47 -12.00
N PHE A 2 25.39 10.46 -11.73
CA PHE A 2 25.19 10.21 -11.34
C PHE A 2 24.99 10.45 -10.74
N ASN A 3 24.74 10.44 -10.32
CA ASN A 3 24.56 10.40 -9.71
C ASN A 3 24.24 10.66 -9.05
N PRO A 4 23.92 10.70 -9.09
CA PRO A 4 23.72 10.77 -8.24
C PRO A 4 23.02 10.60 -7.68
N LEU A 5 22.33 10.58 -7.63
CA LEU A 5 21.69 10.23 -6.78
C LEU A 5 21.96 9.23 -6.18
N THR A 6 22.13 8.88 -6.23
CA THR A 6 22.49 7.93 -5.63
C THR A 6 23.72 7.58 -5.93
N PRO A 7 24.33 7.60 -5.82
CA PRO A 7 25.30 7.12 -6.24
C PRO A 7 25.92 6.19 -5.58
N HIS A 8 25.87 5.70 -5.36
CA HIS A 8 26.30 4.82 -5.06
C HIS A 8 25.91 3.72 -4.97
N LEU A 9 25.44 3.65 -4.19
CA LEU A 9 24.65 2.65 -4.63
C LEU A 9 24.79 2.54 -6.05
N THR A 10 24.85 1.42 -6.53
CA THR A 10 24.92 1.26 -7.95
C THR A 10 23.56 1.17 -8.54
N MET A 11 23.43 1.59 -9.75
CA MET A 11 22.14 1.58 -10.39
C MET A 11 21.64 0.19 -10.67
N GLN A 12 22.52 -0.75 -10.92
CA GLN A 12 22.04 -2.09 -11.18
C GLN A 12 21.45 -2.71 -9.95
N GLU A 13 21.95 -2.40 -8.79
CA GLU A 13 21.35 -2.91 -7.57
C GLU A 13 19.97 -2.39 -7.39
N ILE A 14 19.75 -1.14 -7.72
CA ILE A 14 18.45 -0.53 -7.59
C ILE A 14 17.47 -1.19 -8.53
N LYS A 15 17.83 -1.34 -9.78
CA LYS A 15 16.86 -1.81 -10.76
C LYS A 15 16.48 -3.25 -10.59
N SER A 16 17.27 -4.04 -9.87
CA SER A 16 16.97 -5.44 -9.73
C SER A 16 16.28 -5.78 -8.44
N THR A 17 15.91 -4.78 -7.65
CA THR A 17 15.32 -5.02 -6.34
C THR A 17 13.83 -4.75 -6.36
N PRO A 18 13.11 -5.32 -5.38
CA PRO A 18 11.70 -5.01 -5.21
C PRO A 18 11.40 -3.55 -4.90
N HIS A 19 12.42 -2.76 -4.59
CA HIS A 19 12.23 -1.33 -4.37
C HIS A 19 11.57 -0.67 -5.56
N ASP A 20 11.89 -1.12 -6.78
CA ASP A 20 11.26 -0.57 -7.96
C ASP A 20 9.76 -0.83 -7.97
N ALA A 21 9.34 -1.98 -7.48
CA ALA A 21 7.93 -2.31 -7.39
C ALA A 21 7.22 -1.35 -6.44
N ILE A 22 7.85 -1.00 -5.33
CA ILE A 22 7.27 -0.06 -4.38
C ILE A 22 7.15 1.33 -4.99
N VAL A 23 8.19 1.78 -5.67
CA VAL A 23 8.16 3.09 -6.33
C VAL A 23 7.05 3.13 -7.38
N ASP A 24 6.98 2.10 -8.20
CA ASP A 24 5.96 2.04 -9.24
C ASP A 24 4.55 2.00 -8.64
N PHE A 25 4.39 1.25 -7.57
CA PHE A 25 3.11 1.20 -6.86
C PHE A 25 2.74 2.59 -6.35
N PHE A 26 3.70 3.27 -5.74
CA PHE A 26 3.47 4.60 -5.19
C PHE A 26 3.05 5.58 -6.28
N LEU A 27 3.68 5.52 -7.44
CA LEU A 27 3.30 6.38 -8.56
C LEU A 27 1.89 6.08 -9.03
N ASP A 28 1.51 4.81 -9.08
CA ASP A 28 0.14 4.43 -9.43
C ASP A 28 -0.85 4.93 -8.40
N PHE A 29 -0.48 4.88 -7.13
CA PHE A 29 -1.34 5.38 -6.07
C PHE A 29 -1.53 6.89 -6.18
N ARG A 30 -0.46 7.63 -6.46
CA ARG A 30 -0.58 9.07 -6.66
C ARG A 30 -1.50 9.39 -7.82
N ALA A 31 -1.41 8.62 -8.90
CA ALA A 31 -2.31 8.80 -10.02
C ALA A 31 -3.76 8.54 -9.63
N TYR A 32 -3.99 7.50 -8.82
CA TYR A 32 -5.34 7.17 -8.38
C TYR A 32 -5.95 8.31 -7.56
N ILE A 33 -5.23 8.82 -6.56
CA ILE A 33 -5.79 9.88 -5.71
C ILE A 33 -6.01 11.17 -6.51
N THR A 34 -5.21 11.40 -7.53
CA THR A 34 -5.38 12.56 -8.37
C THR A 34 -6.60 12.41 -9.27
N GLU A 35 -6.74 11.26 -9.89
CA GLU A 35 -7.79 11.05 -10.88
C GLU A 35 -9.15 10.73 -10.26
N VAL A 36 -9.14 9.96 -9.19
CA VAL A 36 -10.40 9.50 -8.60
C VAL A 36 -10.86 10.39 -7.45
N PHE A 37 -9.93 10.84 -6.62
CA PHE A 37 -10.28 11.66 -5.45
C PHE A 37 -10.08 13.14 -5.70
N ASP A 38 -9.57 13.53 -6.85
CA ASP A 38 -9.29 14.92 -7.18
C ASP A 38 -8.36 15.57 -6.15
N SER A 39 -7.42 14.82 -5.66
CA SER A 39 -6.47 15.28 -4.66
C SER A 39 -5.13 15.63 -5.28
N ASP A 40 -4.36 16.44 -4.56
CA ASP A 40 -2.99 16.75 -4.95
C ASP A 40 -2.14 15.48 -4.79
N PRO A 41 -1.34 15.11 -5.79
CA PRO A 41 -0.48 13.94 -5.64
C PRO A 41 0.49 14.05 -4.47
N ASP A 42 0.83 15.26 -4.05
CA ASP A 42 1.73 15.45 -2.92
C ASP A 42 1.08 15.18 -1.57
N ASP A 43 -0.22 14.94 -1.55
CA ASP A 43 -0.89 14.49 -0.33
C ASP A 43 -0.53 13.05 0.02
N ALA A 44 0.11 12.34 -0.89
CA ALA A 44 0.60 10.99 -0.64
C ALA A 44 2.11 11.05 -0.38
N THR A 45 2.56 10.33 0.63
CA THR A 45 3.98 10.27 0.98
C THR A 45 4.43 8.82 1.12
N LEU A 46 5.71 8.62 0.94
CA LEU A 46 6.34 7.30 0.98
C LEU A 46 7.47 7.34 1.99
N ASP A 47 7.41 6.49 3.00
CA ASP A 47 8.45 6.39 4.02
C ASP A 47 9.06 5.00 3.99
N TRP A 48 10.35 4.94 3.68
CA TRP A 48 11.08 3.68 3.62
C TRP A 48 11.41 3.17 5.02
N ASN A 49 11.46 1.85 5.16
CA ASN A 49 11.93 1.21 6.38
C ASN A 49 12.72 -0.05 6.01
N SER A 50 13.11 -0.84 7.01
CA SER A 50 14.00 -1.97 6.78
C SER A 50 13.37 -3.11 5.97
N VAL A 51 12.06 -3.21 5.96
CA VAL A 51 11.37 -4.31 5.29
C VAL A 51 10.62 -3.88 4.04
N GLY A 52 10.54 -2.58 3.79
CA GLY A 52 9.82 -2.06 2.64
C GLY A 52 9.52 -0.59 2.81
N ALA A 53 8.25 -0.24 2.78
CA ALA A 53 7.85 1.15 2.90
C ALA A 53 6.44 1.28 3.45
N CYS A 54 6.16 2.46 3.97
CA CYS A 54 4.82 2.82 4.41
C CYS A 54 4.33 3.95 3.53
N ILE A 55 3.11 3.85 3.05
CA ILE A 55 2.50 4.88 2.22
C ILE A 55 1.36 5.50 2.98
N HIS A 56 1.34 6.84 2.99
CA HIS A 56 0.34 7.62 3.70
C HIS A 56 -0.34 8.57 2.74
N TYR A 57 -1.63 8.71 2.89
CA TYR A 57 -2.39 9.72 2.16
C TYR A 57 -3.34 10.40 3.13
N PHE A 58 -3.25 11.71 3.21
CA PHE A 58 -4.10 12.51 4.05
C PHE A 58 -4.81 13.55 3.19
N GLY A 59 -5.96 13.18 2.69
CA GLY A 59 -6.81 14.08 1.95
C GLY A 59 -7.82 14.75 2.86
N GLU A 60 -8.68 15.57 2.28
CA GLU A 60 -9.64 16.31 3.04
C GLU A 60 -10.67 15.41 3.72
N ASP A 61 -11.19 14.45 2.97
CA ASP A 61 -12.22 13.56 3.48
C ASP A 61 -11.79 12.12 3.53
N ARG A 62 -10.51 11.85 3.30
CA ARG A 62 -10.02 10.48 3.22
C ARG A 62 -8.66 10.36 3.84
N THR A 63 -8.44 9.28 4.55
CA THR A 63 -7.13 8.93 5.11
C THR A 63 -6.86 7.49 4.74
N ILE A 64 -5.71 7.25 4.13
CA ILE A 64 -5.30 5.91 3.72
C ILE A 64 -3.86 5.69 4.13
N GLN A 65 -3.61 4.58 4.80
CA GLN A 65 -2.26 4.21 5.21
C GLN A 65 -2.10 2.71 4.99
N PHE A 66 -1.01 2.33 4.35
CA PHE A 66 -0.71 0.92 4.19
C PHE A 66 0.79 0.72 4.06
N ARG A 67 1.22 -0.52 4.27
CA ARG A 67 2.62 -0.90 4.16
C ARG A 67 2.80 -1.84 3.00
N LEU A 68 3.95 -1.69 2.35
CA LEU A 68 4.38 -2.64 1.34
C LEU A 68 5.64 -3.32 1.88
N TRP A 69 5.50 -4.58 2.29
CA TRP A 69 6.62 -5.34 2.84
C TRP A 69 7.24 -6.19 1.75
N GLU A 70 8.43 -5.81 1.33
CA GLU A 70 9.19 -6.62 0.38
C GLU A 70 9.66 -7.89 1.05
N ARG A 71 10.11 -7.77 2.29
CA ARG A 71 10.59 -8.87 3.10
C ARG A 71 9.96 -8.78 4.46
N SER A 72 9.37 -9.85 4.87
CA SER A 72 8.78 -9.89 6.20
C SER A 72 9.76 -10.37 7.25
N GLU A 73 10.76 -11.13 6.83
CA GLU A 73 11.74 -11.75 7.72
C GLU A 73 11.05 -12.59 8.79
N GLY A 74 9.93 -13.18 8.43
CA GLY A 74 9.22 -14.06 9.34
C GLY A 74 8.40 -13.36 10.40
N HIS A 75 8.30 -12.05 10.37
CA HIS A 75 7.52 -11.32 11.36
C HIS A 75 6.05 -11.70 11.29
N LEU A 76 5.49 -12.11 12.42
CA LEU A 76 4.05 -12.38 12.53
C LEU A 76 3.53 -13.38 11.49
N GLY A 77 4.42 -14.18 10.92
CA GLY A 77 4.01 -15.14 9.90
C GLY A 77 3.61 -14.52 8.58
N ILE A 78 3.97 -13.29 8.34
CA ILE A 78 3.61 -12.59 7.12
C ILE A 78 4.59 -12.96 6.02
N PRO A 79 4.10 -13.35 4.84
CA PRO A 79 5.01 -13.66 3.72
C PRO A 79 5.70 -12.41 3.18
N ASP A 80 6.76 -12.64 2.41
CA ASP A 80 7.37 -11.55 1.65
C ASP A 80 6.37 -11.04 0.61
N MET A 81 6.56 -9.82 0.19
CA MET A 81 5.70 -9.18 -0.82
C MET A 81 4.24 -9.15 -0.38
N THR A 82 4.02 -8.56 0.77
CA THR A 82 2.68 -8.40 1.34
C THR A 82 2.33 -6.92 1.45
N LEU A 83 1.09 -6.60 1.07
CA LEU A 83 0.53 -5.29 1.34
C LEU A 83 -0.31 -5.39 2.62
N ILE A 84 -0.04 -4.53 3.58
CA ILE A 84 -0.75 -4.53 4.85
C ILE A 84 -1.51 -3.22 4.99
N ILE A 85 -2.83 -3.30 5.12
CA ILE A 85 -3.64 -2.10 5.33
C ILE A 85 -3.59 -1.72 6.80
N ILE A 86 -3.21 -0.48 7.06
CA ILE A 86 -3.20 0.06 8.41
C ILE A 86 -4.51 0.79 8.68
N ARG A 87 -4.93 1.63 7.75
CA ARG A 87 -6.12 2.43 7.94
C ARG A 87 -6.72 2.85 6.61
N ILE A 88 -8.03 2.75 6.51
CA ILE A 88 -8.79 3.34 5.42
C ILE A 88 -9.97 4.02 6.07
N SER A 89 -10.06 5.34 5.93
CA SER A 89 -11.11 6.11 6.56
C SER A 89 -11.61 7.15 5.56
N PHE A 90 -12.90 7.10 5.28
CA PHE A 90 -13.55 8.00 4.33
C PHE A 90 -14.69 8.70 5.04
N ARG A 91 -14.91 9.96 4.72
CA ARG A 91 -16.03 10.75 5.22
C ARG A 91 -17.00 11.04 4.11
N GLY A 92 -18.28 11.11 4.46
CA GLY A 92 -19.34 11.44 3.52
C GLY A 92 -20.59 10.69 3.88
N THR A 93 -21.54 10.66 2.95
CA THR A 93 -22.74 9.88 3.16
C THR A 93 -22.40 8.40 3.06
N GLN A 94 -23.18 7.58 3.75
CA GLN A 94 -22.92 6.15 3.83
C GLN A 94 -22.79 5.50 2.47
N ASP A 95 -23.69 5.83 1.55
CA ASP A 95 -23.69 5.21 0.23
C ASP A 95 -22.45 5.58 -0.57
N VAL A 96 -22.06 6.85 -0.53
CA VAL A 96 -20.90 7.34 -1.25
C VAL A 96 -19.63 6.71 -0.69
N ILE A 97 -19.51 6.69 0.64
CA ILE A 97 -18.35 6.10 1.30
C ILE A 97 -18.23 4.64 0.91
N HIS A 98 -19.32 3.90 0.97
CA HIS A 98 -19.30 2.48 0.68
C HIS A 98 -18.82 2.22 -0.74
N ALA A 99 -19.37 2.96 -1.71
CA ALA A 99 -18.98 2.79 -3.10
C ALA A 99 -17.53 3.15 -3.35
N GLU A 100 -17.06 4.25 -2.76
CA GLU A 100 -15.68 4.69 -2.92
C GLU A 100 -14.71 3.71 -2.31
N MET A 101 -15.01 3.23 -1.11
CA MET A 101 -14.15 2.27 -0.44
C MET A 101 -14.07 0.97 -1.21
N LYS A 102 -15.21 0.48 -1.68
CA LYS A 102 -15.25 -0.75 -2.43
C LYS A 102 -14.41 -0.64 -3.70
N ALA A 103 -14.55 0.47 -4.41
CA ALA A 103 -13.79 0.71 -5.63
C ALA A 103 -12.29 0.80 -5.31
N PHE A 104 -11.94 1.49 -4.24
CA PHE A 104 -10.55 1.63 -3.86
C PHE A 104 -9.93 0.29 -3.47
N ILE A 105 -10.63 -0.52 -2.68
CA ILE A 105 -10.12 -1.82 -2.28
C ILE A 105 -9.91 -2.71 -3.49
N HIS A 106 -10.84 -2.67 -4.43
CA HIS A 106 -10.70 -3.44 -5.65
C HIS A 106 -9.44 -2.99 -6.42
N TRP A 107 -9.27 -1.69 -6.59
CA TRP A 107 -8.10 -1.14 -7.25
C TRP A 107 -6.82 -1.55 -6.51
N LEU A 108 -6.85 -1.46 -5.17
CA LEU A 108 -5.68 -1.76 -4.34
C LEU A 108 -5.23 -3.20 -4.54
N LYS A 109 -6.18 -4.13 -4.53
CA LYS A 109 -5.84 -5.54 -4.72
C LYS A 109 -5.30 -5.81 -6.11
N GLN A 110 -5.90 -5.23 -7.12
CA GLN A 110 -5.44 -5.42 -8.50
C GLN A 110 -4.03 -4.84 -8.69
N THR A 111 -3.82 -3.65 -8.20
CA THR A 111 -2.55 -2.96 -8.36
C THR A 111 -1.44 -3.64 -7.56
N SER A 112 -1.75 -4.07 -6.34
CA SER A 112 -0.82 -4.85 -5.52
C SER A 112 -0.31 -6.04 -6.30
N LYS A 113 -1.24 -6.81 -6.82
CA LYS A 113 -0.90 -8.03 -7.52
C LYS A 113 -0.07 -7.74 -8.77
N SER A 114 -0.41 -6.68 -9.49
CA SER A 114 0.31 -6.35 -10.72
C SER A 114 1.75 -5.93 -10.44
N HIS A 115 2.03 -5.47 -9.23
CA HIS A 115 3.40 -5.11 -8.83
C HIS A 115 4.09 -6.19 -8.02
N GLY A 116 3.51 -7.38 -7.97
CA GLY A 116 4.16 -8.51 -7.33
C GLY A 116 3.84 -8.70 -5.86
N PHE A 117 3.00 -7.85 -5.28
CA PHE A 117 2.57 -8.03 -3.90
C PHE A 117 1.37 -8.95 -3.89
N CYS A 118 1.66 -10.25 -3.78
CA CYS A 118 0.67 -11.29 -3.96
C CYS A 118 -0.10 -11.66 -2.69
N HIS A 119 0.23 -11.02 -1.58
CA HIS A 119 -0.44 -11.25 -0.30
C HIS A 119 -1.00 -9.94 0.23
N PHE A 120 -2.11 -10.06 0.93
CA PHE A 120 -2.87 -8.90 1.38
C PHE A 120 -3.26 -9.15 2.83
N ALA A 121 -2.96 -8.23 3.71
CA ALA A 121 -3.25 -8.38 5.13
C ALA A 121 -3.93 -7.13 5.66
N ASP A 122 -4.70 -7.31 6.71
CA ASP A 122 -5.39 -6.21 7.37
C ASP A 122 -4.93 -6.19 8.82
N GLU A 123 -4.19 -5.17 9.17
CA GLU A 123 -3.61 -5.04 10.50
C GLU A 123 -4.65 -4.63 11.54
N ASP A 124 -5.70 -3.96 11.10
CA ASP A 124 -6.69 -3.37 11.99
C ASP A 124 -7.95 -4.20 12.15
N SER A 125 -7.97 -5.40 11.62
CA SER A 125 -9.16 -6.25 11.67
C SER A 125 -10.38 -5.59 11.02
N GLN A 126 -10.14 -4.87 9.96
CA GLN A 126 -11.23 -4.20 9.24
C GLN A 126 -12.05 -5.21 8.45
N PRO A 127 -13.31 -4.90 8.15
CA PRO A 127 -14.16 -5.82 7.38
C PRO A 127 -13.63 -6.19 6.01
N LEU A 128 -12.58 -5.52 5.56
CA LEU A 128 -11.96 -5.81 4.28
C LEU A 128 -11.33 -7.19 4.25
N ALA A 129 -10.81 -7.63 5.37
CA ALA A 129 -10.24 -8.97 5.48
C ALA A 129 -11.36 -9.87 5.94
N THR A 130 -12.10 -10.37 4.99
CA THR A 130 -13.40 -10.98 5.20
C THR A 130 -13.47 -12.07 6.24
N ASN A 131 -12.39 -12.74 6.49
CA ASN A 131 -12.41 -13.86 7.42
C ASN A 131 -11.66 -13.56 8.68
N GLN A 132 -11.58 -12.29 9.02
CA GLN A 132 -10.86 -11.87 10.20
C GLN A 132 -11.50 -12.47 11.45
N VAL A 133 -10.66 -13.13 12.24
CA VAL A 133 -11.13 -13.74 13.47
C VAL A 133 -10.97 -12.73 14.60
N PRO A 134 -11.97 -12.57 15.46
CA PRO A 134 -11.84 -11.67 16.60
C PRO A 134 -10.60 -12.02 17.43
N GLY A 135 -9.80 -11.02 17.75
CA GLY A 135 -8.58 -11.22 18.48
C GLY A 135 -7.36 -11.47 17.60
N CYS A 136 -7.57 -11.74 16.34
CA CYS A 136 -6.48 -11.92 15.40
C CYS A 136 -6.15 -10.57 14.80
N ARG A 137 -4.90 -10.17 14.90
CA ARG A 137 -4.56 -8.84 14.45
C ARG A 137 -4.30 -8.72 12.97
N ILE A 138 -3.83 -9.79 12.39
CA ILE A 138 -3.47 -9.78 10.99
C ILE A 138 -3.96 -11.06 10.36
N ALA A 139 -4.71 -10.92 9.27
CA ALA A 139 -5.14 -12.05 8.48
C ALA A 139 -4.56 -11.84 7.08
N CYS A 140 -3.67 -12.69 6.67
CA CYS A 140 -3.01 -12.56 5.37
C CYS A 140 -3.79 -13.38 4.34
N ILE A 141 -4.20 -12.72 3.28
CA ILE A 141 -4.99 -13.32 2.22
C ILE A 141 -4.15 -13.32 0.95
N ARG A 142 -4.12 -14.44 0.27
CA ARG A 142 -3.44 -14.51 -1.01
C ARG A 142 -4.35 -13.91 -2.08
N LEU A 143 -3.81 -13.00 -2.83
CA LEU A 143 -4.57 -12.32 -3.88
C LEU A 143 -4.69 -13.16 -5.16
#